data_2a9db07c4ef856ddf8551c93e7838b0c
#
_entry.id   2a9db07c4ef856ddf8551c93e7838b0c
#
_cell.length_a   1.000
_cell.length_b   1.000
_cell.length_c   1.000
_cell.angle_alpha   90.00
_cell.angle_beta   90.00
_cell.angle_gamma   90.00
#
_symmetry.space_group_name_H-M   'P 1'
#
loop_
_entity.id
_entity.type
_entity.pdbx_description
1 polymer ?
#
loop_
_entity_poly.entity_id
_entity_poly.type
_entity_poly.pdbx_seq_one_letter_code
_entity_poly.pdbx_strand_id
1 'polypeptide(L)'
;MLQYQIDRIEHQISDDRTQIGIFLIGPLDRGQATTLGNSLRRVLLGTLEGSAVTAVRIAGVNHEYATVPGVREDVLDILLNCKQLSINSRSSQLEIGRLMIAGPADVKARDLQFSPQVQVVDIERPIATVADGHSLELEVHVERGVGYRPVDRHSEDTSAIDLLQIDAVFMPVRRVNFSIDETAVAEGGSARERLRIEIVTDGSISPDDALTQAANQLIELFQPLATVSMVEEPGLEPEPAAEAQIPLEELNLSVRAYNCLKRAQVNSVSDLMGFSYEDLLEIKNFGSKSADEVIEALERIGISIPQSRTSA
;
A
#
# COMPACT_ATOMS: atom_id res chain seq x y z
N MET A 1 -32.24 -6.55 -5.91
CA MET A 1 -30.97 -7.11 -6.38
C MET A 1 -30.79 -6.70 -7.83
N LEU A 2 -29.67 -6.03 -8.15
CA LEU A 2 -29.28 -5.75 -9.53
C LEU A 2 -29.01 -7.08 -10.21
N GLN A 3 -29.85 -7.50 -11.14
CA GLN A 3 -29.64 -8.69 -11.98
C GLN A 3 -29.07 -8.22 -13.32
N TYR A 4 -27.77 -8.30 -13.50
CA TYR A 4 -27.11 -8.19 -14.78
C TYR A 4 -26.35 -9.48 -15.09
N GLN A 5 -26.10 -9.73 -16.36
CA GLN A 5 -25.32 -10.87 -16.85
C GLN A 5 -23.95 -10.37 -17.31
N ILE A 6 -22.97 -11.23 -17.22
CA ILE A 6 -21.62 -11.00 -17.74
C ILE A 6 -21.37 -12.09 -18.77
N ASP A 7 -21.26 -11.69 -20.02
CA ASP A 7 -20.99 -12.58 -21.14
C ASP A 7 -19.58 -12.30 -21.68
N ARG A 8 -18.72 -13.31 -21.74
CA ARG A 8 -17.46 -13.21 -22.47
C ARG A 8 -17.74 -13.40 -23.96
N ILE A 9 -17.56 -12.32 -24.75
CA ILE A 9 -17.84 -12.32 -26.19
C ILE A 9 -16.65 -12.89 -26.96
N GLU A 10 -15.43 -12.56 -26.53
CA GLU A 10 -14.23 -12.88 -27.27
C GLU A 10 -13.07 -13.19 -26.32
N HIS A 11 -12.25 -14.17 -26.69
CA HIS A 11 -10.99 -14.47 -26.05
C HIS A 11 -9.97 -14.84 -27.10
N GLN A 12 -8.89 -14.07 -27.20
CA GLN A 12 -7.80 -14.31 -28.13
C GLN A 12 -6.48 -14.43 -27.38
N ILE A 13 -5.61 -15.30 -27.88
CA ILE A 13 -4.23 -15.43 -27.39
C ILE A 13 -3.34 -15.18 -28.60
N SER A 14 -2.48 -14.15 -28.49
CA SER A 14 -1.51 -13.79 -29.54
C SER A 14 -0.27 -14.69 -29.45
N ASP A 15 0.58 -14.64 -30.50
CA ASP A 15 1.83 -15.43 -30.57
C ASP A 15 2.80 -15.08 -29.42
N ASP A 16 2.81 -13.83 -28.98
CA ASP A 16 3.60 -13.33 -27.84
C ASP A 16 2.96 -13.63 -26.47
N ARG A 17 1.96 -14.53 -26.43
CA ARG A 17 1.17 -14.92 -25.25
C ARG A 17 0.32 -13.81 -24.64
N THR A 18 0.27 -12.61 -25.22
CA THR A 18 -0.68 -11.57 -24.83
C THR A 18 -2.11 -12.12 -24.98
N GLN A 19 -2.94 -11.91 -23.94
CA GLN A 19 -4.33 -12.37 -23.96
C GLN A 19 -5.27 -11.17 -24.02
N ILE A 20 -6.29 -11.28 -24.88
CA ILE A 20 -7.34 -10.28 -25.07
C ILE A 20 -8.67 -10.93 -24.68
N GLY A 21 -9.38 -10.32 -23.73
CA GLY A 21 -10.74 -10.71 -23.35
C GLY A 21 -11.71 -9.56 -23.53
N ILE A 22 -12.85 -9.82 -24.15
CA ILE A 22 -13.94 -8.84 -24.30
C ILE A 22 -15.17 -9.36 -23.56
N PHE A 23 -15.66 -8.54 -22.62
CA PHE A 23 -16.82 -8.85 -21.79
C PHE A 23 -17.94 -7.86 -22.05
N LEU A 24 -19.18 -8.35 -22.05
CA LEU A 24 -20.39 -7.57 -22.11
C LEU A 24 -21.13 -7.71 -20.77
N ILE A 25 -21.35 -6.59 -20.11
CA ILE A 25 -22.00 -6.52 -18.80
C ILE A 25 -23.31 -5.75 -18.94
N GLY A 26 -24.42 -6.37 -18.60
CA GLY A 26 -25.72 -5.72 -18.69
C GLY A 26 -26.90 -6.67 -18.54
N PRO A 27 -28.13 -6.14 -18.52
CA PRO A 27 -28.52 -4.74 -18.66
C PRO A 27 -28.26 -3.95 -17.37
N LEU A 28 -27.78 -2.71 -17.48
CA LEU A 28 -27.50 -1.79 -16.40
C LEU A 28 -28.45 -0.59 -16.46
N ASP A 29 -28.67 0.07 -15.34
CA ASP A 29 -29.42 1.31 -15.30
C ASP A 29 -28.51 2.48 -15.76
N ARG A 30 -29.13 3.59 -16.20
CA ARG A 30 -28.44 4.75 -16.75
C ARG A 30 -27.37 5.29 -15.77
N GLY A 31 -26.15 5.47 -16.25
CA GLY A 31 -24.99 5.94 -15.48
C GLY A 31 -24.22 4.84 -14.75
N GLN A 32 -24.80 3.65 -14.55
CA GLN A 32 -24.11 2.54 -13.87
C GLN A 32 -22.97 1.97 -14.73
N ALA A 33 -23.13 1.90 -16.03
CA ALA A 33 -22.10 1.42 -16.94
C ALA A 33 -20.84 2.31 -16.88
N THR A 34 -21.00 3.64 -16.81
CA THR A 34 -19.88 4.58 -16.66
C THR A 34 -19.16 4.39 -15.34
N THR A 35 -19.91 4.28 -14.24
CA THR A 35 -19.35 4.08 -12.90
C THR A 35 -18.57 2.78 -12.82
N LEU A 36 -19.16 1.68 -13.28
CA LEU A 36 -18.55 0.35 -13.27
C LEU A 36 -17.32 0.30 -14.17
N GLY A 37 -17.42 0.81 -15.41
CA GLY A 37 -16.32 0.82 -16.37
C GLY A 37 -15.10 1.61 -15.88
N ASN A 38 -15.30 2.80 -15.33
CA ASN A 38 -14.22 3.60 -14.78
C ASN A 38 -13.58 2.94 -13.55
N SER A 39 -14.39 2.40 -12.63
CA SER A 39 -13.88 1.75 -11.42
C SER A 39 -13.06 0.50 -11.78
N LEU A 40 -13.58 -0.37 -12.62
CA LEU A 40 -12.87 -1.56 -13.09
C LEU A 40 -11.57 -1.19 -13.84
N ARG A 41 -11.63 -0.21 -14.75
CA ARG A 41 -10.44 0.22 -15.49
C ARG A 41 -9.32 0.69 -14.57
N ARG A 42 -9.63 1.48 -13.53
CA ARG A 42 -8.64 1.99 -12.58
C ARG A 42 -8.01 0.88 -11.78
N VAL A 43 -8.80 -0.05 -11.28
CA VAL A 43 -8.32 -1.19 -10.50
C VAL A 43 -7.50 -2.14 -11.37
N LEU A 44 -7.99 -2.51 -12.56
CA LEU A 44 -7.28 -3.37 -13.50
C LEU A 44 -5.90 -2.84 -13.89
N LEU A 45 -5.76 -1.53 -14.10
CA LEU A 45 -4.51 -0.92 -14.54
C LEU A 45 -3.54 -0.58 -13.40
N GLY A 46 -3.99 -0.47 -12.16
CA GLY A 46 -3.13 0.11 -11.12
C GLY A 46 -2.97 -0.70 -9.85
N THR A 47 -3.87 -1.63 -9.53
CA THR A 47 -3.88 -2.26 -8.21
C THR A 47 -3.79 -3.79 -8.24
N LEU A 48 -3.85 -4.42 -9.40
CA LEU A 48 -3.64 -5.85 -9.50
C LEU A 48 -2.18 -6.20 -9.18
N GLU A 49 -2.02 -7.26 -8.41
CA GLU A 49 -0.73 -7.80 -8.08
C GLU A 49 -0.17 -8.61 -9.27
N GLY A 50 1.11 -8.45 -9.55
CA GLY A 50 1.82 -9.21 -10.57
C GLY A 50 3.24 -9.54 -10.15
N SER A 51 4.01 -10.12 -11.07
CA SER A 51 5.40 -10.47 -10.84
C SER A 51 6.29 -9.78 -11.86
N ALA A 52 7.47 -9.34 -11.44
CA ALA A 52 8.41 -8.66 -12.31
C ALA A 52 9.85 -8.99 -11.94
N VAL A 53 10.75 -8.83 -12.91
CA VAL A 53 12.19 -8.85 -12.68
C VAL A 53 12.57 -7.54 -11.99
N THR A 54 13.25 -7.65 -10.85
CA THR A 54 13.68 -6.50 -10.03
C THR A 54 15.19 -6.26 -10.08
N ALA A 55 15.97 -7.31 -10.33
CA ALA A 55 17.40 -7.22 -10.47
C ALA A 55 17.96 -8.37 -11.31
N VAL A 56 19.11 -8.15 -11.89
CA VAL A 56 19.86 -9.13 -12.66
C VAL A 56 21.32 -9.10 -12.24
N ARG A 57 21.93 -10.28 -12.09
CA ARG A 57 23.37 -10.44 -11.93
C ARG A 57 23.93 -11.12 -13.15
N ILE A 58 25.00 -10.57 -13.72
CA ILE A 58 25.75 -11.15 -14.85
C ILE A 58 27.17 -11.39 -14.40
N ALA A 59 27.70 -12.60 -14.58
CA ALA A 59 29.05 -12.94 -14.15
C ALA A 59 30.08 -12.01 -14.79
N GLY A 60 30.95 -11.39 -13.98
CA GLY A 60 32.02 -10.48 -14.44
C GLY A 60 31.54 -9.06 -14.79
N VAL A 61 30.29 -8.69 -14.49
CA VAL A 61 29.72 -7.35 -14.77
C VAL A 61 29.37 -6.64 -13.46
N ASN A 62 29.80 -5.36 -13.35
CA ASN A 62 29.56 -4.55 -12.15
C ASN A 62 28.73 -3.28 -12.41
N HIS A 63 28.40 -2.97 -13.68
CA HIS A 63 27.57 -1.81 -14.04
C HIS A 63 26.85 -2.02 -15.38
N GLU A 64 25.75 -1.32 -15.57
CA GLU A 64 24.84 -1.45 -16.71
C GLU A 64 25.42 -1.06 -18.07
N TYR A 65 26.48 -0.27 -18.09
CA TYR A 65 27.15 0.20 -19.33
C TYR A 65 28.31 -0.69 -19.78
N ALA A 66 28.44 -1.86 -19.18
CA ALA A 66 29.48 -2.82 -19.56
C ALA A 66 29.05 -3.65 -20.79
N THR A 67 30.03 -4.38 -21.34
CA THR A 67 29.80 -5.41 -22.37
C THR A 67 30.24 -6.76 -21.84
N VAL A 68 29.57 -7.84 -22.26
CA VAL A 68 29.96 -9.21 -21.92
C VAL A 68 30.77 -9.78 -23.07
N PRO A 69 32.03 -10.23 -22.86
CA PRO A 69 32.85 -10.79 -23.93
C PRO A 69 32.13 -11.96 -24.62
N GLY A 70 32.02 -11.87 -25.96
CA GLY A 70 31.37 -12.91 -26.75
C GLY A 70 29.84 -12.96 -26.70
N VAL A 71 29.20 -11.95 -26.11
CA VAL A 71 27.77 -11.73 -26.19
C VAL A 71 27.48 -10.55 -27.12
N ARG A 72 26.50 -10.70 -28.01
CA ARG A 72 26.21 -9.68 -29.03
C ARG A 72 25.56 -8.44 -28.40
N GLU A 73 24.63 -8.66 -27.48
CA GLU A 73 23.89 -7.64 -26.75
C GLU A 73 24.77 -7.02 -25.66
N ASP A 74 24.70 -5.72 -25.44
CA ASP A 74 25.30 -5.09 -24.27
C ASP A 74 24.49 -5.40 -22.98
N VAL A 75 25.05 -5.05 -21.84
CA VAL A 75 24.40 -5.32 -20.54
C VAL A 75 23.06 -4.62 -20.44
N LEU A 76 22.96 -3.39 -20.93
CA LEU A 76 21.71 -2.63 -20.89
C LEU A 76 20.60 -3.32 -21.72
N ASP A 77 20.94 -3.84 -22.91
CA ASP A 77 20.02 -4.60 -23.75
C ASP A 77 19.55 -5.88 -23.05
N ILE A 78 20.47 -6.61 -22.40
CA ILE A 78 20.14 -7.81 -21.61
C ILE A 78 19.16 -7.45 -20.47
N LEU A 79 19.43 -6.36 -19.74
CA LEU A 79 18.54 -5.88 -18.67
C LEU A 79 17.15 -5.53 -19.20
N LEU A 80 17.06 -4.84 -20.34
CA LEU A 80 15.79 -4.49 -20.99
C LEU A 80 15.02 -5.73 -21.47
N ASN A 81 15.74 -6.74 -22.00
CA ASN A 81 15.14 -8.00 -22.39
C ASN A 81 14.59 -8.77 -21.17
N CYS A 82 15.33 -8.80 -20.06
CA CYS A 82 14.87 -9.38 -18.81
C CYS A 82 13.68 -8.63 -18.21
N LYS A 83 13.67 -7.29 -18.27
CA LYS A 83 12.54 -6.46 -17.82
C LYS A 83 11.23 -6.77 -18.54
N GLN A 84 11.30 -7.19 -19.79
CA GLN A 84 10.14 -7.49 -20.61
C GLN A 84 9.60 -8.92 -20.42
N LEU A 85 10.21 -9.74 -19.57
CA LEU A 85 9.73 -11.08 -19.29
C LEU A 85 8.37 -11.03 -18.58
N SER A 86 7.37 -11.68 -19.17
CA SER A 86 6.09 -11.92 -18.51
C SER A 86 6.22 -13.16 -17.63
N ILE A 87 6.07 -12.97 -16.32
CA ILE A 87 6.33 -13.99 -15.30
C ILE A 87 5.12 -14.07 -14.37
N ASN A 88 4.74 -15.31 -14.02
CA ASN A 88 3.76 -15.57 -12.98
C ASN A 88 4.47 -16.30 -11.83
N SER A 89 4.58 -15.66 -10.67
CA SER A 89 5.09 -16.25 -9.43
C SER A 89 3.96 -16.45 -8.43
N ARG A 90 3.91 -17.64 -7.83
CA ARG A 90 3.00 -17.96 -6.71
C ARG A 90 3.65 -17.71 -5.35
N SER A 91 4.96 -17.50 -5.33
CA SER A 91 5.72 -17.20 -4.12
C SER A 91 5.57 -15.73 -3.73
N SER A 92 5.42 -15.46 -2.44
CA SER A 92 5.53 -14.10 -1.86
C SER A 92 6.96 -13.70 -1.54
N GLN A 93 7.92 -14.62 -1.69
CA GLN A 93 9.33 -14.40 -1.44
C GLN A 93 10.06 -14.11 -2.75
N LEU A 94 11.27 -13.56 -2.62
CA LEU A 94 12.19 -13.38 -3.74
C LEU A 94 12.53 -14.75 -4.35
N GLU A 95 12.31 -14.88 -5.66
CA GLU A 95 12.67 -16.04 -6.45
C GLU A 95 13.85 -15.71 -7.37
N ILE A 96 14.77 -16.67 -7.51
CA ILE A 96 15.96 -16.48 -8.33
C ILE A 96 15.97 -17.50 -9.46
N GLY A 97 15.91 -16.99 -10.69
CA GLY A 97 16.13 -17.77 -11.90
C GLY A 97 17.59 -17.73 -12.29
N ARG A 98 18.14 -18.88 -12.71
CA ARG A 98 19.54 -19.00 -13.12
C ARG A 98 19.64 -19.60 -14.50
N LEU A 99 20.64 -19.16 -15.24
CA LEU A 99 21.06 -19.84 -16.45
C LEU A 99 22.59 -19.82 -16.56
N MET A 100 23.13 -20.87 -17.19
CA MET A 100 24.52 -20.97 -17.57
C MET A 100 24.60 -21.67 -18.93
N ILE A 101 24.94 -20.92 -19.97
CA ILE A 101 24.94 -21.39 -21.35
C ILE A 101 26.29 -21.12 -22.01
N ALA A 102 26.81 -22.14 -22.68
CA ALA A 102 27.99 -22.02 -23.56
C ALA A 102 27.54 -21.82 -25.00
N GLY A 103 28.20 -20.91 -25.71
CA GLY A 103 27.95 -20.63 -27.13
C GLY A 103 28.52 -21.68 -28.09
N PRO A 104 28.13 -21.64 -29.37
CA PRO A 104 27.18 -20.65 -29.91
C PRO A 104 25.74 -20.96 -29.54
N ALA A 105 24.99 -19.95 -29.04
CA ALA A 105 23.59 -20.16 -28.59
C ALA A 105 22.78 -18.86 -28.65
N ASP A 106 21.50 -18.99 -29.04
CA ASP A 106 20.46 -17.96 -28.86
C ASP A 106 19.76 -18.22 -27.54
N VAL A 107 20.10 -17.44 -26.52
CA VAL A 107 19.57 -17.55 -25.15
C VAL A 107 18.16 -16.99 -25.11
N LYS A 108 17.21 -17.79 -24.63
CA LYS A 108 15.80 -17.44 -24.53
C LYS A 108 15.29 -17.59 -23.09
N ALA A 109 14.11 -17.05 -22.84
CA ALA A 109 13.46 -17.11 -21.53
C ALA A 109 13.27 -18.54 -21.00
N ARG A 110 13.10 -19.54 -21.88
CA ARG A 110 12.99 -20.98 -21.51
C ARG A 110 14.27 -21.55 -20.88
N ASP A 111 15.40 -20.92 -21.10
CA ASP A 111 16.69 -21.38 -20.60
C ASP A 111 16.92 -20.97 -19.13
N LEU A 112 16.10 -20.06 -18.61
CA LEU A 112 16.09 -19.68 -17.21
C LEU A 112 15.47 -20.80 -16.36
N GLN A 113 16.20 -21.25 -15.37
CA GLN A 113 15.78 -22.26 -14.41
C GLN A 113 15.27 -21.58 -13.15
N PHE A 114 13.97 -21.62 -12.94
CA PHE A 114 13.31 -21.16 -11.73
C PHE A 114 12.82 -22.31 -10.86
N SER A 115 12.39 -22.00 -9.64
CA SER A 115 11.61 -22.91 -8.81
C SER A 115 10.26 -23.27 -9.47
N PRO A 116 9.61 -24.37 -9.10
CA PRO A 116 8.29 -24.74 -9.62
C PRO A 116 7.18 -23.71 -9.33
N GLN A 117 7.44 -22.74 -8.46
CA GLN A 117 6.49 -21.68 -8.12
C GLN A 117 6.48 -20.54 -9.14
N VAL A 118 7.48 -20.47 -10.01
CA VAL A 118 7.64 -19.42 -11.02
C VAL A 118 7.45 -20.01 -12.40
N GLN A 119 6.56 -19.41 -13.16
CA GLN A 119 6.30 -19.76 -14.55
C GLN A 119 6.60 -18.58 -15.48
N VAL A 120 7.51 -18.79 -16.43
CA VAL A 120 7.72 -17.85 -17.52
C VAL A 120 6.64 -18.07 -18.58
N VAL A 121 5.96 -17.01 -18.97
CA VAL A 121 4.81 -17.07 -19.90
C VAL A 121 5.28 -17.16 -21.35
N ASP A 122 6.11 -16.20 -21.79
CA ASP A 122 6.68 -16.19 -23.15
C ASP A 122 8.08 -16.83 -23.12
N ILE A 123 8.10 -18.13 -23.25
CA ILE A 123 9.34 -18.96 -23.21
C ILE A 123 10.26 -18.75 -24.42
N GLU A 124 9.78 -18.20 -25.52
CA GLU A 124 10.56 -17.96 -26.74
C GLU A 124 11.18 -16.54 -26.77
N ARG A 125 10.90 -15.70 -25.80
CA ARG A 125 11.44 -14.35 -25.74
C ARG A 125 12.98 -14.36 -25.68
N PRO A 126 13.67 -13.64 -26.59
CA PRO A 126 15.12 -13.60 -26.60
C PRO A 126 15.67 -12.82 -25.40
N ILE A 127 16.80 -13.27 -24.86
CA ILE A 127 17.53 -12.60 -23.78
C ILE A 127 18.87 -12.11 -24.32
N ALA A 128 19.68 -12.98 -24.92
CA ALA A 128 21.00 -12.66 -25.42
C ALA A 128 21.46 -13.68 -26.48
N THR A 129 22.52 -13.35 -27.26
CA THR A 129 23.15 -14.22 -28.23
C THR A 129 24.60 -14.42 -27.85
N VAL A 130 25.03 -15.67 -27.60
CA VAL A 130 26.38 -16.04 -27.17
C VAL A 130 27.18 -16.60 -28.35
N ALA A 131 28.37 -16.05 -28.60
CA ALA A 131 29.24 -16.51 -29.66
C ALA A 131 30.00 -17.80 -29.28
N ASP A 132 30.57 -18.44 -30.28
CA ASP A 132 31.36 -19.66 -30.09
C ASP A 132 32.56 -19.44 -29.17
N GLY A 133 32.84 -20.40 -28.31
CA GLY A 133 33.94 -20.36 -27.34
C GLY A 133 33.70 -19.44 -26.12
N HIS A 134 32.54 -18.85 -25.99
CA HIS A 134 32.15 -17.99 -24.86
C HIS A 134 30.99 -18.60 -24.05
N SER A 135 30.75 -18.07 -22.86
CA SER A 135 29.62 -18.50 -22.00
C SER A 135 28.96 -17.30 -21.34
N LEU A 136 27.66 -17.42 -21.10
CA LEU A 136 26.87 -16.45 -20.32
C LEU A 136 26.34 -17.12 -19.06
N GLU A 137 26.63 -16.52 -17.91
CA GLU A 137 26.06 -16.89 -16.62
C GLU A 137 25.22 -15.70 -16.12
N LEU A 138 23.96 -15.97 -15.81
CA LEU A 138 22.96 -14.96 -15.46
C LEU A 138 22.10 -15.45 -14.29
N GLU A 139 21.86 -14.55 -13.32
CA GLU A 139 20.83 -14.72 -12.28
C GLU A 139 19.79 -13.61 -12.43
N VAL A 140 18.53 -13.97 -12.40
CA VAL A 140 17.39 -13.05 -12.53
C VAL A 140 16.56 -13.12 -11.25
N HIS A 141 16.40 -12.00 -10.58
CA HIS A 141 15.61 -11.85 -9.36
C HIS A 141 14.18 -11.47 -9.73
N VAL A 142 13.21 -12.23 -9.23
CA VAL A 142 11.78 -12.04 -9.49
C VAL A 142 11.06 -11.83 -8.17
N GLU A 143 10.25 -10.79 -8.10
CA GLU A 143 9.40 -10.49 -6.94
C GLU A 143 7.96 -10.30 -7.37
N ARG A 144 7.05 -10.38 -6.38
CA ARG A 144 5.66 -9.97 -6.52
C ARG A 144 5.48 -8.55 -5.98
N GLY A 145 4.57 -7.81 -6.58
CA GLY A 145 4.26 -6.46 -6.15
C GLY A 145 3.07 -5.87 -6.89
N VAL A 146 2.82 -4.59 -6.66
CA VAL A 146 1.72 -3.83 -7.26
C VAL A 146 2.28 -2.57 -7.92
N GLY A 147 1.78 -2.25 -9.10
CA GLY A 147 2.09 -1.02 -9.80
C GLY A 147 3.52 -0.96 -10.36
N TYR A 148 4.17 0.19 -10.24
CA TYR A 148 5.52 0.47 -10.75
C TYR A 148 6.46 0.84 -9.61
N ARG A 149 7.60 0.17 -9.54
CA ARG A 149 8.65 0.45 -8.57
C ARG A 149 9.93 0.86 -9.30
N PRO A 150 10.29 2.17 -9.27
CA PRO A 150 11.55 2.64 -9.83
C PRO A 150 12.74 2.15 -9.00
N VAL A 151 13.90 2.08 -9.61
CA VAL A 151 15.16 1.81 -8.91
C VAL A 151 15.49 3.00 -7.99
N ASP A 152 15.64 2.73 -6.70
CA ASP A 152 16.13 3.73 -5.74
C ASP A 152 17.66 3.73 -5.71
N ARG A 153 18.26 4.66 -6.44
CA ARG A 153 19.73 4.83 -6.52
C ARG A 153 20.33 5.47 -5.25
N HIS A 154 19.50 5.90 -4.31
CA HIS A 154 19.95 6.59 -3.09
C HIS A 154 19.87 5.70 -1.85
N SER A 155 19.27 4.52 -1.95
CA SER A 155 19.28 3.58 -0.85
C SER A 155 20.70 3.02 -0.70
N GLU A 156 21.35 3.34 0.42
CA GLU A 156 22.63 2.74 0.87
C GLU A 156 22.46 1.25 1.23
N ASP A 157 21.35 0.65 0.87
CA ASP A 157 21.16 -0.77 1.03
C ASP A 157 22.23 -1.51 0.25
N THR A 158 23.03 -2.24 0.98
CA THR A 158 24.17 -3.07 0.63
C THR A 158 23.75 -4.19 -0.34
N SER A 159 23.13 -3.85 -1.47
CA SER A 159 23.03 -4.76 -2.60
C SER A 159 24.45 -5.06 -3.07
N ALA A 160 24.74 -6.33 -3.29
CA ALA A 160 26.02 -6.76 -3.80
C ALA A 160 26.36 -5.91 -5.03
N ILE A 161 27.60 -5.43 -5.12
CA ILE A 161 28.09 -4.49 -6.17
C ILE A 161 27.81 -5.02 -7.59
N ASP A 162 27.67 -6.32 -7.74
CA ASP A 162 27.43 -7.05 -8.99
C ASP A 162 25.93 -7.30 -9.29
N LEU A 163 25.01 -6.82 -8.44
CA LEU A 163 23.56 -6.96 -8.64
C LEU A 163 22.98 -5.69 -9.28
N LEU A 164 22.64 -5.78 -10.56
CA LEU A 164 22.10 -4.67 -11.35
C LEU A 164 20.58 -4.57 -11.13
N GLN A 165 20.14 -3.50 -10.49
CA GLN A 165 18.71 -3.26 -10.24
C GLN A 165 18.00 -2.76 -11.50
N ILE A 166 16.74 -3.15 -11.68
CA ILE A 166 15.88 -2.78 -12.80
C ILE A 166 14.56 -2.20 -12.24
N ASP A 167 14.04 -1.15 -12.90
CA ASP A 167 12.69 -0.67 -12.61
C ASP A 167 11.67 -1.79 -12.83
N ALA A 168 10.90 -2.13 -11.81
CA ALA A 168 9.95 -3.22 -11.86
C ALA A 168 8.54 -2.74 -12.24
N VAL A 169 7.94 -3.39 -13.24
CA VAL A 169 6.57 -3.17 -13.69
C VAL A 169 5.76 -4.40 -13.31
N PHE A 170 5.02 -4.33 -12.20
CA PHE A 170 4.24 -5.46 -11.69
C PHE A 170 2.86 -5.59 -12.31
N MET A 171 2.45 -4.64 -13.16
CA MET A 171 1.11 -4.58 -13.73
C MET A 171 0.90 -5.66 -14.81
N PRO A 172 0.08 -6.70 -14.57
CA PRO A 172 -0.16 -7.76 -15.55
C PRO A 172 -1.14 -7.34 -16.65
N VAL A 173 -1.93 -6.30 -16.42
CA VAL A 173 -2.87 -5.75 -17.39
C VAL A 173 -2.22 -4.58 -18.12
N ARG A 174 -2.06 -4.72 -19.43
CA ARG A 174 -1.42 -3.73 -20.31
C ARG A 174 -2.36 -2.65 -20.79
N ARG A 175 -3.61 -3.02 -21.08
CA ARG A 175 -4.60 -2.11 -21.64
C ARG A 175 -6.00 -2.50 -21.23
N VAL A 176 -6.82 -1.49 -20.90
CA VAL A 176 -8.25 -1.64 -20.68
C VAL A 176 -8.99 -0.55 -21.44
N ASN A 177 -9.91 -0.94 -22.31
CA ASN A 177 -10.83 -0.05 -22.98
C ASN A 177 -12.26 -0.44 -22.63
N PHE A 178 -13.16 0.54 -22.58
CA PHE A 178 -14.57 0.23 -22.46
C PHE A 178 -15.42 1.17 -23.32
N SER A 179 -16.56 0.67 -23.77
CA SER A 179 -17.62 1.42 -24.44
C SER A 179 -18.97 1.11 -23.81
N ILE A 180 -19.91 2.02 -23.99
CA ILE A 180 -21.25 1.90 -23.44
C ILE A 180 -22.22 1.95 -24.61
N ASP A 181 -23.05 0.91 -24.72
CA ASP A 181 -24.09 0.81 -25.70
C ASP A 181 -25.46 1.00 -25.04
N GLU A 182 -26.26 1.94 -25.52
CA GLU A 182 -27.63 2.10 -25.06
C GLU A 182 -28.54 1.07 -25.78
N THR A 183 -29.28 0.32 -24.98
CA THR A 183 -30.27 -0.62 -25.53
C THR A 183 -31.65 0.02 -25.47
N ALA A 184 -32.26 0.19 -26.63
CA ALA A 184 -33.66 0.64 -26.73
C ALA A 184 -34.58 -0.35 -25.99
N VAL A 185 -35.41 0.15 -25.09
CA VAL A 185 -36.43 -0.64 -24.40
C VAL A 185 -37.74 -0.52 -25.21
N ALA A 186 -38.44 -1.66 -25.32
CA ALA A 186 -39.80 -1.67 -25.88
C ALA A 186 -40.72 -0.73 -25.10
N GLU A 187 -41.65 -0.09 -25.79
CA GLU A 187 -42.64 0.91 -25.37
C GLU A 187 -42.78 1.13 -23.86
N GLY A 188 -42.27 2.26 -23.36
CA GLY A 188 -42.57 2.78 -22.01
C GLY A 188 -41.55 2.49 -20.92
N GLY A 189 -40.43 1.81 -21.20
CA GLY A 189 -39.35 1.57 -20.24
C GLY A 189 -38.22 2.61 -20.31
N SER A 190 -37.43 2.75 -19.24
CA SER A 190 -36.20 3.56 -19.26
C SER A 190 -35.10 2.86 -20.09
N ALA A 191 -34.34 3.64 -20.84
CA ALA A 191 -33.18 3.13 -21.59
C ALA A 191 -32.21 2.40 -20.66
N ARG A 192 -31.77 1.21 -21.07
CA ARG A 192 -30.78 0.43 -20.35
C ARG A 192 -29.44 0.49 -21.04
N GLU A 193 -28.38 0.44 -20.25
CA GLU A 193 -27.00 0.47 -20.74
C GLU A 193 -26.39 -0.94 -20.75
N ARG A 194 -25.46 -1.15 -21.67
CA ARG A 194 -24.56 -2.31 -21.68
C ARG A 194 -23.13 -1.79 -21.69
N LEU A 195 -22.32 -2.29 -20.77
CA LEU A 195 -20.89 -2.02 -20.72
C LEU A 195 -20.15 -3.11 -21.50
N ARG A 196 -19.45 -2.71 -22.55
CA ARG A 196 -18.47 -3.56 -23.23
C ARG A 196 -17.09 -3.20 -22.74
N ILE A 197 -16.35 -4.14 -22.13
CA ILE A 197 -15.00 -3.93 -21.62
C ILE A 197 -14.02 -4.88 -22.30
N GLU A 198 -12.93 -4.32 -22.82
CA GLU A 198 -11.80 -5.04 -23.43
C GLU A 198 -10.62 -4.99 -22.46
N ILE A 199 -10.09 -6.15 -22.11
CA ILE A 199 -8.96 -6.32 -21.21
C ILE A 199 -7.83 -7.02 -21.94
N VAL A 200 -6.64 -6.41 -21.98
CA VAL A 200 -5.44 -6.97 -22.59
C VAL A 200 -4.41 -7.22 -21.48
N THR A 201 -4.03 -8.48 -21.29
CA THR A 201 -3.04 -8.89 -20.30
C THR A 201 -1.74 -9.31 -20.98
N ASP A 202 -0.66 -9.39 -20.21
CA ASP A 202 0.64 -9.89 -20.69
C ASP A 202 0.74 -11.43 -20.70
N GLY A 203 -0.36 -12.11 -20.38
CA GLY A 203 -0.48 -13.57 -20.32
C GLY A 203 -0.10 -14.17 -18.97
N SER A 204 0.44 -13.41 -18.02
CA SER A 204 0.70 -13.88 -16.65
C SER A 204 -0.59 -14.11 -15.86
N ILE A 205 -1.65 -13.41 -16.23
CA ILE A 205 -3.01 -13.59 -15.73
C ILE A 205 -3.99 -13.66 -16.91
N SER A 206 -5.06 -14.45 -16.79
CA SER A 206 -6.12 -14.44 -17.79
C SER A 206 -7.01 -13.19 -17.64
N PRO A 207 -7.62 -12.70 -18.74
CA PRO A 207 -8.57 -11.57 -18.66
C PRO A 207 -9.75 -11.83 -17.71
N ASP A 208 -10.22 -13.08 -17.62
CA ASP A 208 -11.29 -13.53 -16.72
C ASP A 208 -10.87 -13.41 -15.25
N ASP A 209 -9.67 -13.90 -14.92
CA ASP A 209 -9.12 -13.81 -13.56
C ASP A 209 -8.83 -12.34 -13.19
N ALA A 210 -8.30 -11.57 -14.13
CA ALA A 210 -8.04 -10.14 -13.92
C ALA A 210 -9.34 -9.39 -13.58
N LEU A 211 -10.42 -9.64 -14.34
CA LEU A 211 -11.74 -9.03 -14.09
C LEU A 211 -12.29 -9.45 -12.72
N THR A 212 -12.16 -10.74 -12.38
CA THR A 212 -12.62 -11.28 -11.09
C THR A 212 -11.86 -10.68 -9.92
N GLN A 213 -10.52 -10.61 -10.02
CA GLN A 213 -9.69 -10.00 -8.96
C GLN A 213 -9.99 -8.51 -8.81
N ALA A 214 -10.16 -7.78 -9.92
CA ALA A 214 -10.53 -6.37 -9.87
C ALA A 214 -11.90 -6.14 -9.21
N ALA A 215 -12.89 -7.00 -9.48
CA ALA A 215 -14.19 -6.93 -8.85
C ALA A 215 -14.10 -7.20 -7.33
N ASN A 216 -13.33 -8.19 -6.91
CA ASN A 216 -13.12 -8.50 -5.49
C ASN A 216 -12.44 -7.34 -4.76
N GLN A 217 -11.40 -6.73 -5.35
CA GLN A 217 -10.75 -5.55 -4.77
C GLN A 217 -11.70 -4.36 -4.63
N LEU A 218 -12.63 -4.15 -5.60
CA LEU A 218 -13.64 -3.11 -5.46
C LEU A 218 -14.63 -3.42 -4.33
N ILE A 219 -15.04 -4.68 -4.16
CA ILE A 219 -15.90 -5.10 -3.05
C ILE A 219 -15.20 -4.83 -1.72
N GLU A 220 -13.94 -5.24 -1.57
CA GLU A 220 -13.14 -5.00 -0.37
C GLU A 220 -12.96 -3.50 -0.08
N LEU A 221 -12.74 -2.69 -1.13
CA LEU A 221 -12.61 -1.24 -0.99
C LEU A 221 -13.91 -0.57 -0.54
N PHE A 222 -15.07 -1.02 -1.01
CA PHE A 222 -16.35 -0.42 -0.68
C PHE A 222 -17.01 -1.01 0.58
N GLN A 223 -16.62 -2.20 1.00
CA GLN A 223 -17.21 -2.87 2.15
C GLN A 223 -17.17 -2.05 3.44
N PRO A 224 -16.06 -1.39 3.84
CA PRO A 224 -16.03 -0.54 5.03
C PRO A 224 -17.00 0.65 4.93
N LEU A 225 -17.22 1.18 3.71
CA LEU A 225 -18.15 2.29 3.49
C LEU A 225 -19.62 1.89 3.68
N ALA A 226 -19.95 0.61 3.46
CA ALA A 226 -21.29 0.09 3.69
C ALA A 226 -21.62 -0.05 5.18
N THR A 227 -20.62 -0.07 6.05
CA THR A 227 -20.75 -0.22 7.51
C THR A 227 -20.39 1.04 8.27
N VAL A 228 -20.37 2.21 7.60
CA VAL A 228 -20.18 3.49 8.29
C VAL A 228 -21.32 3.67 9.29
N SER A 229 -21.07 3.24 10.53
CA SER A 229 -21.77 3.77 11.70
C SER A 229 -21.22 5.18 11.90
N MET A 230 -22.05 6.15 12.26
CA MET A 230 -21.52 7.29 13.01
C MET A 230 -20.81 6.66 14.22
N VAL A 231 -19.49 6.51 14.15
CA VAL A 231 -18.71 6.46 15.37
C VAL A 231 -19.05 7.82 15.99
N GLU A 232 -19.90 7.84 17.03
CA GLU A 232 -19.78 8.88 18.05
C GLU A 232 -18.26 8.88 18.27
N GLU A 233 -17.60 9.98 17.89
CA GLU A 233 -16.17 10.20 18.19
C GLU A 233 -16.01 9.65 19.59
N PRO A 234 -15.09 8.70 19.88
CA PRO A 234 -14.90 8.19 21.24
C PRO A 234 -14.75 9.45 22.02
N GLY A 235 -15.82 9.79 22.76
CA GLY A 235 -16.10 11.17 23.16
C GLY A 235 -14.78 11.67 23.63
N LEU A 236 -14.27 12.72 22.98
CA LEU A 236 -13.16 13.46 23.52
C LEU A 236 -13.52 13.49 25.00
N GLU A 237 -12.85 12.63 25.80
CA GLU A 237 -13.02 12.74 27.26
C GLU A 237 -12.85 14.22 27.44
N PRO A 238 -13.87 14.95 27.91
CA PRO A 238 -13.84 16.39 27.86
C PRO A 238 -12.48 16.73 28.42
N GLU A 239 -11.61 17.34 27.59
CA GLU A 239 -10.32 17.85 28.07
C GLU A 239 -10.71 18.50 29.37
N PRO A 240 -10.12 18.07 30.53
CA PRO A 240 -10.59 18.49 31.84
C PRO A 240 -10.83 19.98 31.72
N ALA A 241 -12.10 20.34 31.90
CA ALA A 241 -12.70 21.60 31.47
C ALA A 241 -11.71 22.72 31.78
N ALA A 242 -11.76 23.81 31.06
CA ALA A 242 -10.89 25.00 31.18
C ALA A 242 -10.60 25.46 32.62
N GLU A 243 -11.25 24.85 33.62
CA GLU A 243 -11.01 24.93 35.06
C GLU A 243 -9.61 24.49 35.48
N ALA A 244 -8.92 23.66 34.69
CA ALA A 244 -7.61 23.12 35.05
C ALA A 244 -6.41 24.07 34.83
N GLN A 245 -6.62 25.18 34.15
CA GLN A 245 -5.57 26.16 33.85
C GLN A 245 -5.69 27.46 34.67
N ILE A 246 -6.54 27.47 35.70
CA ILE A 246 -6.65 28.67 36.56
C ILE A 246 -5.29 28.83 37.29
N PRO A 247 -4.57 29.95 37.08
CA PRO A 247 -3.32 30.18 37.76
C PRO A 247 -3.56 30.41 39.25
N LEU A 248 -2.61 30.02 40.12
CA LEU A 248 -2.73 30.17 41.59
C LEU A 248 -2.99 31.61 42.02
N GLU A 249 -2.64 32.60 41.20
CA GLU A 249 -2.87 34.02 41.44
C GLU A 249 -4.36 34.39 41.58
N GLU A 250 -5.24 33.63 40.93
CA GLU A 250 -6.70 33.87 40.96
C GLU A 250 -7.37 33.37 42.25
N LEU A 251 -6.70 32.50 42.99
CA LEU A 251 -7.20 31.98 44.27
C LEU A 251 -7.14 32.98 45.42
N ASN A 252 -6.54 34.17 45.19
CA ASN A 252 -6.37 35.22 46.23
C ASN A 252 -5.79 34.70 47.55
N LEU A 253 -4.81 33.81 47.49
CA LEU A 253 -4.12 33.24 48.66
C LEU A 253 -3.24 34.25 49.32
N SER A 254 -2.98 34.06 50.63
CA SER A 254 -1.96 34.89 51.33
C SER A 254 -0.59 34.74 50.67
N VAL A 255 0.23 35.79 50.73
CA VAL A 255 1.60 35.80 50.18
C VAL A 255 2.45 34.63 50.71
N ARG A 256 2.17 34.18 51.91
CA ARG A 256 2.87 33.04 52.52
C ARG A 256 2.45 31.72 51.91
N ALA A 257 1.16 31.46 51.75
CA ALA A 257 0.63 30.24 51.13
C ALA A 257 1.07 30.15 49.68
N TYR A 258 0.91 31.20 48.90
CA TYR A 258 1.35 31.30 47.53
C TYR A 258 2.84 30.98 47.31
N ASN A 259 3.72 31.63 48.12
CA ASN A 259 5.17 31.39 48.02
C ASN A 259 5.59 29.96 48.37
N CYS A 260 4.88 29.32 49.31
CA CYS A 260 5.17 27.94 49.66
C CYS A 260 4.75 26.96 48.55
N LEU A 261 3.61 27.17 47.93
CA LEU A 261 3.13 26.38 46.76
C LEU A 261 4.06 26.54 45.57
N LYS A 262 4.46 27.78 45.25
CA LYS A 262 5.44 28.03 44.16
C LYS A 262 6.80 27.35 44.40
N ARG A 263 7.29 27.29 45.63
CA ARG A 263 8.51 26.54 45.97
C ARG A 263 8.36 25.03 45.87
N ALA A 264 7.14 24.54 46.05
CA ALA A 264 6.79 23.13 45.86
C ALA A 264 6.48 22.80 44.38
N GLN A 265 6.74 23.74 43.44
CA GLN A 265 6.48 23.60 41.99
C GLN A 265 5.02 23.46 41.62
N VAL A 266 4.10 23.85 42.47
CA VAL A 266 2.66 23.95 42.20
C VAL A 266 2.41 25.31 41.59
N ASN A 267 1.92 25.37 40.33
CA ASN A 267 1.75 26.59 39.58
C ASN A 267 0.30 26.87 39.16
N SER A 268 -0.54 25.84 39.17
CA SER A 268 -1.95 25.91 38.72
C SER A 268 -2.87 25.18 39.70
N VAL A 269 -4.16 25.45 39.59
CA VAL A 269 -5.22 24.69 40.28
C VAL A 269 -5.18 23.21 39.92
N SER A 270 -4.82 22.90 38.70
CA SER A 270 -4.64 21.52 38.20
C SER A 270 -3.57 20.77 39.02
N ASP A 271 -2.46 21.43 39.34
CA ASP A 271 -1.40 20.82 40.14
C ASP A 271 -1.91 20.54 41.57
N LEU A 272 -2.75 21.44 42.11
CA LEU A 272 -3.36 21.27 43.44
C LEU A 272 -4.33 20.10 43.53
N MET A 273 -5.02 19.77 42.46
CA MET A 273 -5.95 18.61 42.43
C MET A 273 -5.24 17.27 42.61
N GLY A 274 -3.92 17.22 42.38
CA GLY A 274 -3.09 16.05 42.62
C GLY A 274 -2.65 15.88 44.07
N PHE A 275 -2.93 16.86 44.97
CA PHE A 275 -2.54 16.84 46.38
C PHE A 275 -3.71 16.53 47.29
N SER A 276 -3.51 15.66 48.26
CA SER A 276 -4.43 15.51 49.41
C SER A 276 -4.15 16.56 50.47
N TYR A 277 -5.07 16.70 51.44
CA TYR A 277 -4.85 17.56 52.63
C TYR A 277 -3.56 17.23 53.36
N GLU A 278 -3.25 15.93 53.47
CA GLU A 278 -2.02 15.44 54.13
C GLU A 278 -0.77 15.83 53.35
N ASP A 279 -0.82 15.74 52.01
CA ASP A 279 0.30 16.12 51.16
C ASP A 279 0.60 17.62 51.22
N LEU A 280 -0.43 18.47 51.37
CA LEU A 280 -0.25 19.91 51.57
C LEU A 280 0.45 20.24 52.88
N LEU A 281 0.19 19.47 53.97
CA LEU A 281 0.85 19.64 55.24
C LEU A 281 2.32 19.20 55.26
N GLU A 282 2.70 18.32 54.33
CA GLU A 282 4.10 17.87 54.18
C GLU A 282 4.97 18.90 53.46
N ILE A 283 4.38 19.93 52.81
CA ILE A 283 5.12 21.00 52.15
C ILE A 283 5.92 21.81 53.22
N LYS A 284 7.18 21.97 52.98
CA LYS A 284 8.08 22.68 53.90
C LYS A 284 7.59 24.11 54.19
N ASN A 285 7.38 24.42 55.50
CA ASN A 285 6.86 25.68 56.02
C ASN A 285 5.38 25.98 55.65
N PHE A 286 4.60 24.95 55.26
CA PHE A 286 3.17 25.04 55.02
C PHE A 286 2.43 24.49 56.24
N GLY A 287 1.66 25.33 56.93
CA GLY A 287 0.96 24.91 58.15
C GLY A 287 -0.55 24.69 57.89
N SER A 288 -1.24 24.12 58.91
CA SER A 288 -2.69 23.83 58.83
C SER A 288 -3.51 25.04 58.40
N LYS A 289 -3.19 26.25 58.92
CA LYS A 289 -3.91 27.49 58.54
C LYS A 289 -3.77 27.83 57.03
N SER A 290 -2.62 27.51 56.41
CA SER A 290 -2.43 27.72 54.96
C SER A 290 -3.06 26.62 54.13
N ALA A 291 -3.18 25.40 54.64
CA ALA A 291 -3.90 24.33 54.02
C ALA A 291 -5.41 24.60 54.04
N ASP A 292 -5.94 25.04 55.15
CA ASP A 292 -7.36 25.43 55.29
C ASP A 292 -7.73 26.58 54.32
N GLU A 293 -6.84 27.58 54.21
CA GLU A 293 -6.99 28.71 53.29
C GLU A 293 -7.05 28.28 51.83
N VAL A 294 -6.20 27.32 51.42
CA VAL A 294 -6.21 26.76 50.05
C VAL A 294 -7.49 25.98 49.77
N ILE A 295 -7.93 25.16 50.73
CA ILE A 295 -9.19 24.39 50.58
C ILE A 295 -10.38 25.33 50.49
N GLU A 296 -10.47 26.33 51.34
CA GLU A 296 -11.56 27.30 51.30
C GLU A 296 -11.57 28.10 49.98
N ALA A 297 -10.39 28.39 49.41
CA ALA A 297 -10.28 29.07 48.14
C ALA A 297 -10.72 28.17 46.97
N LEU A 298 -10.39 26.87 47.01
CA LEU A 298 -10.83 25.88 46.01
C LEU A 298 -12.33 25.60 46.09
N GLU A 299 -12.90 25.51 47.28
CA GLU A 299 -14.34 25.33 47.47
C GLU A 299 -15.15 26.51 46.93
N ARG A 300 -14.61 27.75 47.00
CA ARG A 300 -15.25 28.96 46.41
C ARG A 300 -15.39 28.86 44.87
N ILE A 301 -14.50 28.13 44.22
CA ILE A 301 -14.55 27.88 42.75
C ILE A 301 -15.17 26.52 42.44
N GLY A 302 -15.75 25.82 43.43
CA GLY A 302 -16.47 24.56 43.21
C GLY A 302 -15.60 23.29 43.14
N ILE A 303 -14.32 23.38 43.53
CA ILE A 303 -13.38 22.27 43.52
C ILE A 303 -13.15 21.76 44.95
N SER A 304 -13.23 20.43 45.14
CA SER A 304 -12.96 19.78 46.41
C SER A 304 -11.77 18.84 46.33
N ILE A 305 -10.88 18.93 47.33
CA ILE A 305 -9.70 18.02 47.47
C ILE A 305 -10.05 16.86 48.42
N PRO A 306 -9.63 15.60 48.14
CA PRO A 306 -9.84 14.48 49.02
C PRO A 306 -9.07 14.64 50.34
N GLN A 307 -9.71 14.31 51.45
CA GLN A 307 -9.13 14.48 52.79
C GLN A 307 -8.03 13.47 53.14
N SER A 308 -7.94 12.35 52.45
CA SER A 308 -6.90 11.33 52.66
C SER A 308 -6.49 10.67 51.34
N ARG A 309 -5.27 10.14 51.25
CA ARG A 309 -4.79 9.34 50.12
C ARG A 309 -5.72 8.15 49.89
N THR A 310 -6.40 8.10 48.75
CA THR A 310 -7.00 6.86 48.27
C THR A 310 -5.86 5.99 47.73
N SER A 311 -5.45 4.96 48.50
CA SER A 311 -4.47 3.96 48.07
C SER A 311 -5.01 3.25 46.81
N ALA A 312 -4.38 3.44 45.65
CA ALA A 312 -4.51 2.63 44.46
C ALA A 312 -3.50 1.49 44.49
#